data_5744f97c879ed99d2b639814a9efd9e2
#
_entry.id   5744f97c879ed99d2b639814a9efd9e2
#
_cell.length_a   1.000
_cell.length_b   1.000
_cell.length_c   1.000
_cell.angle_alpha   90.00
_cell.angle_beta   90.00
_cell.angle_gamma   90.00
#
_symmetry.space_group_name_H-M   'P 1'
#
loop_
_entity.id
_entity.type
_entity.pdbx_description
1 polymer ?
#
loop_
_entity_poly.entity_id
_entity_poly.type
_entity_poly.pdbx_seq_one_letter_code
_entity_poly.pdbx_strand_id
1 'polypeptide(L)'
;HVIPCFTPGVMIATSRGEIPVESLRVGDMLQTRDNGLQSIRWIGNRVLSLADLVAQPRLQPVRISRGALGYDLPLRDTLVSPQHRMLMAGPLPELLFGEAEVFVAATHLTQIDTIDQIKRRGVTYIHLLLDQHDVILANGAWAESFQPADRVMAALEQDHAQEIKALFPELAVSDLAYAAARPTL
;
A
#
# COMPACT_ATOMS: atom_id res chain seq x y z
N HIS A 1 1.72 -14.79 0.91
CA HIS A 1 2.14 -13.46 0.46
C HIS A 1 1.37 -12.40 1.23
N VAL A 2 2.06 -11.35 1.64
CA VAL A 2 1.43 -10.20 2.31
C VAL A 2 1.18 -9.14 1.25
N ILE A 3 -0.07 -8.77 1.08
CA ILE A 3 -0.54 -7.78 0.12
C ILE A 3 -0.26 -6.38 0.66
N PRO A 4 0.02 -5.36 -0.19
CA PRO A 4 0.13 -3.98 0.26
C PRO A 4 -1.19 -3.49 0.85
N CYS A 5 -1.16 -3.12 2.14
CA CYS A 5 -2.34 -2.72 2.88
C CYS A 5 -2.05 -1.54 3.80
N PHE A 6 -3.04 -0.68 3.91
CA PHE A 6 -3.12 0.31 4.98
C PHE A 6 -3.82 -0.27 6.22
N THR A 7 -3.73 0.45 7.32
CA THR A 7 -4.48 0.15 8.54
C THR A 7 -5.42 1.33 8.87
N PRO A 8 -6.50 1.11 9.66
CA PRO A 8 -7.38 2.18 10.09
C PRO A 8 -6.63 3.36 10.73
N GLY A 9 -7.08 4.57 10.44
CA GLY A 9 -6.48 5.81 10.90
C GLY A 9 -5.46 6.43 9.93
N VAL A 10 -5.00 5.70 8.93
CA VAL A 10 -4.16 6.28 7.86
C VAL A 10 -5.01 7.23 7.03
N MET A 11 -4.57 8.49 6.92
CA MET A 11 -5.29 9.55 6.20
C MET A 11 -4.88 9.56 4.74
N ILE A 12 -5.84 9.35 3.85
CA ILE A 12 -5.65 9.31 2.40
C ILE A 12 -6.12 10.63 1.78
N ALA A 13 -5.29 11.23 0.93
CA ALA A 13 -5.64 12.45 0.22
C ALA A 13 -6.68 12.17 -0.89
N THR A 14 -7.78 12.87 -0.83
CA THR A 14 -8.89 12.78 -1.79
C THR A 14 -9.22 14.15 -2.37
N SER A 15 -10.13 14.18 -3.35
CA SER A 15 -10.69 15.44 -3.89
C SER A 15 -11.42 16.29 -2.85
N ARG A 16 -11.79 15.70 -1.68
CA ARG A 16 -12.49 16.36 -0.57
C ARG A 16 -11.59 16.62 0.65
N GLY A 17 -10.27 16.50 0.49
CA GLY A 17 -9.31 16.55 1.56
C GLY A 17 -8.91 15.16 2.07
N GLU A 18 -8.22 15.10 3.20
CA GLU A 18 -7.80 13.84 3.82
C GLU A 18 -9.00 13.11 4.46
N ILE A 19 -9.14 11.83 4.14
CA ILE A 19 -10.17 10.93 4.69
C ILE A 19 -9.49 9.70 5.28
N PRO A 20 -9.88 9.23 6.49
CA PRO A 20 -9.37 7.98 7.03
C PRO A 20 -9.66 6.82 6.07
N VAL A 21 -8.68 5.94 5.86
CA VAL A 21 -8.78 4.85 4.87
C VAL A 21 -10.00 3.96 5.09
N GLU A 22 -10.37 3.71 6.35
CA GLU A 22 -11.55 2.91 6.73
C GLU A 22 -12.89 3.59 6.38
N SER A 23 -12.88 4.89 6.11
CA SER A 23 -14.08 5.66 5.74
C SER A 23 -14.22 5.87 4.23
N LEU A 24 -13.24 5.44 3.44
CA LEU A 24 -13.28 5.53 1.99
C LEU A 24 -14.33 4.59 1.41
N ARG A 25 -14.86 4.98 0.25
CA ARG A 25 -15.86 4.21 -0.52
C ARG A 25 -15.41 4.05 -1.96
N VAL A 26 -15.88 2.99 -2.60
CA VAL A 26 -15.76 2.83 -4.05
C VAL A 26 -16.35 4.06 -4.74
N GLY A 27 -15.62 4.62 -5.71
CA GLY A 27 -15.98 5.85 -6.39
C GLY A 27 -15.37 7.13 -5.79
N ASP A 28 -14.82 7.09 -4.56
CA ASP A 28 -14.08 8.23 -4.03
C ASP A 28 -12.84 8.50 -4.90
N MET A 29 -12.55 9.79 -5.11
CA MET A 29 -11.46 10.24 -5.98
C MET A 29 -10.21 10.47 -5.14
N LEU A 30 -9.18 9.67 -5.37
CA LEU A 30 -7.88 9.79 -4.71
C LEU A 30 -6.94 10.67 -5.50
N GLN A 31 -6.16 11.47 -4.79
CA GLN A 31 -5.06 12.22 -5.38
C GLN A 31 -3.89 11.28 -5.66
N THR A 32 -3.54 11.15 -6.94
CA THR A 32 -2.38 10.39 -7.38
C THR A 32 -1.24 11.32 -7.76
N ARG A 33 -0.01 10.80 -7.72
CA ARG A 33 1.17 11.58 -8.07
C ARG A 33 1.23 11.92 -9.56
N ASP A 34 0.92 10.95 -10.42
CA ASP A 34 1.20 11.04 -11.85
C ASP A 34 -0.04 11.16 -12.73
N ASN A 35 -1.22 10.76 -12.21
CA ASN A 35 -2.43 10.61 -13.02
C ASN A 35 -3.61 11.47 -12.52
N GLY A 36 -3.33 12.51 -11.73
CA GLY A 36 -4.37 13.37 -11.17
C GLY A 36 -5.30 12.63 -10.22
N LEU A 37 -6.58 12.94 -10.26
CA LEU A 37 -7.59 12.28 -9.43
C LEU A 37 -8.03 10.97 -10.09
N GLN A 38 -7.94 9.87 -9.33
CA GLN A 38 -8.34 8.55 -9.79
C GLN A 38 -9.39 7.94 -8.84
N SER A 39 -10.39 7.30 -9.41
CA SER A 39 -11.48 6.69 -8.66
C SER A 39 -11.07 5.36 -8.04
N ILE A 40 -11.48 5.13 -6.79
CA ILE A 40 -11.38 3.80 -6.18
C ILE A 40 -12.35 2.86 -6.88
N ARG A 41 -11.83 1.73 -7.40
CA ARG A 41 -12.60 0.70 -8.10
C ARG A 41 -13.03 -0.42 -7.17
N TRP A 42 -12.20 -0.72 -6.17
CA TRP A 42 -12.47 -1.76 -5.20
C TRP A 42 -11.75 -1.47 -3.88
N ILE A 43 -12.35 -1.90 -2.78
CA ILE A 43 -11.78 -1.84 -1.44
C ILE A 43 -11.89 -3.23 -0.81
N GLY A 44 -10.74 -3.81 -0.46
CA GLY A 44 -10.67 -5.06 0.29
C GLY A 44 -10.33 -4.83 1.74
N ASN A 45 -10.90 -5.66 2.62
CA ASN A 45 -10.60 -5.65 4.03
C ASN A 45 -10.22 -7.05 4.49
N ARG A 46 -9.17 -7.15 5.29
CA ARG A 46 -8.76 -8.40 5.93
C ARG A 46 -8.53 -8.15 7.42
N VAL A 47 -9.31 -8.82 8.24
CA VAL A 47 -9.15 -8.77 9.71
C VAL A 47 -8.28 -9.94 10.14
N LEU A 48 -7.19 -9.65 10.84
CA LEU A 48 -6.32 -10.64 11.46
C LEU A 48 -6.50 -10.58 12.98
N SER A 49 -6.81 -11.73 13.57
CA SER A 49 -6.92 -11.90 15.00
C SER A 49 -5.56 -12.07 15.68
N LEU A 50 -5.54 -12.08 17.01
CA LEU A 50 -4.34 -12.43 17.77
C LEU A 50 -3.82 -13.81 17.38
N ALA A 51 -4.72 -14.79 17.19
CA ALA A 51 -4.34 -16.15 16.81
C ALA A 51 -3.65 -16.18 15.44
N ASP A 52 -4.16 -15.43 14.45
CA ASP A 52 -3.55 -15.31 13.13
C ASP A 52 -2.15 -14.69 13.20
N LEU A 53 -1.99 -13.64 14.00
CA LEU A 53 -0.72 -12.93 14.17
C LEU A 53 0.30 -13.71 15.00
N VAL A 54 -0.15 -14.58 15.90
CA VAL A 54 0.72 -15.53 16.62
C VAL A 54 1.17 -16.65 15.69
N ALA A 55 0.25 -17.19 14.88
CA ALA A 55 0.56 -18.25 13.90
C ALA A 55 1.47 -17.74 12.76
N GLN A 56 1.32 -16.48 12.39
CA GLN A 56 2.09 -15.85 11.31
C GLN A 56 2.66 -14.48 11.75
N PRO A 57 3.71 -14.44 12.58
CA PRO A 57 4.28 -13.18 13.11
C PRO A 57 4.76 -12.22 12.01
N ARG A 58 5.10 -12.76 10.82
CA ARG A 58 5.47 -11.97 9.65
C ARG A 58 4.36 -11.04 9.15
N LEU A 59 3.11 -11.26 9.57
CA LEU A 59 1.95 -10.44 9.21
C LEU A 59 1.75 -9.26 10.18
N GLN A 60 2.56 -9.15 11.23
CA GLN A 60 2.53 -7.99 12.12
C GLN A 60 2.85 -6.71 11.33
N PRO A 61 2.14 -5.60 11.61
CA PRO A 61 2.33 -4.37 10.86
C PRO A 61 3.69 -3.73 11.14
N VAL A 62 4.16 -2.98 10.14
CA VAL A 62 5.31 -2.10 10.27
C VAL A 62 4.81 -0.70 10.61
N ARG A 63 5.38 -0.11 11.66
CA ARG A 63 5.19 1.29 12.01
C ARG A 63 6.28 2.12 11.38
N ILE A 64 5.89 3.09 10.59
CA ILE A 64 6.73 4.16 10.06
C ILE A 64 6.43 5.38 10.91
N SER A 65 7.36 5.73 11.80
CA SER A 65 7.16 6.86 12.71
C SER A 65 7.12 8.18 11.94
N ARG A 66 6.43 9.17 12.50
CA ARG A 66 6.41 10.53 11.95
C ARG A 66 7.82 10.99 11.60
N GLY A 67 8.00 11.52 10.39
CA GLY A 67 9.27 12.05 9.90
C GLY A 67 10.32 11.01 9.49
N ALA A 68 10.03 9.70 9.64
CA ALA A 68 11.01 8.63 9.40
C ALA A 68 11.51 8.54 7.95
N LEU A 69 10.75 9.03 6.99
CA LEU A 69 11.10 9.01 5.57
C LEU A 69 11.84 10.30 5.11
N GLY A 70 12.11 11.21 6.03
CA GLY A 70 12.67 12.53 5.72
C GLY A 70 11.60 13.57 5.39
N TYR A 71 12.00 14.85 5.39
CA TYR A 71 11.11 16.01 5.11
C TYR A 71 9.85 16.04 5.98
N ASP A 72 9.95 15.65 7.27
CA ASP A 72 8.86 15.49 8.22
C ASP A 72 7.76 14.49 7.77
N LEU A 73 8.06 13.60 6.83
CA LEU A 73 7.12 12.59 6.33
C LEU A 73 7.40 11.20 6.95
N PRO A 74 6.35 10.40 7.22
CA PRO A 74 4.94 10.79 7.18
C PRO A 74 4.60 11.82 8.26
N LEU A 75 3.49 12.55 8.08
CA LEU A 75 3.03 13.58 9.03
C LEU A 75 2.58 13.01 10.39
N ARG A 76 2.32 11.73 10.45
CA ARG A 76 1.91 10.96 11.64
C ARG A 76 2.46 9.54 11.55
N ASP A 77 2.54 8.85 12.68
CA ASP A 77 2.87 7.43 12.70
C ASP A 77 1.92 6.66 11.77
N THR A 78 2.49 5.90 10.86
CA THR A 78 1.75 5.20 9.82
C THR A 78 2.00 3.71 9.93
N LEU A 79 0.93 2.94 10.15
CA LEU A 79 1.00 1.49 10.18
C LEU A 79 0.55 0.91 8.84
N VAL A 80 1.41 0.08 8.27
CA VAL A 80 1.15 -0.60 6.99
C VAL A 80 1.52 -2.08 7.09
N SER A 81 1.05 -2.88 6.14
CA SER A 81 1.52 -4.26 6.05
C SER A 81 3.02 -4.29 5.69
N PRO A 82 3.76 -5.35 6.08
CA PRO A 82 5.21 -5.43 5.85
C PRO A 82 5.62 -5.30 4.38
N GLN A 83 4.78 -5.77 3.46
CA GLN A 83 5.05 -5.71 2.02
C GLN A 83 4.52 -4.44 1.34
N HIS A 84 3.88 -3.54 2.10
CA HIS A 84 3.44 -2.26 1.55
C HIS A 84 4.64 -1.44 1.12
N ARG A 85 4.65 -0.98 -0.11
CA ARG A 85 5.76 -0.23 -0.68
C ARG A 85 5.52 1.27 -0.53
N MET A 86 6.52 1.94 0.06
CA MET A 86 6.58 3.39 0.14
C MET A 86 7.49 3.92 -0.96
N LEU A 87 7.13 5.06 -1.53
CA LEU A 87 7.97 5.70 -2.53
C LEU A 87 9.13 6.42 -1.83
N MET A 88 10.33 6.02 -2.18
CA MET A 88 11.55 6.70 -1.77
C MET A 88 12.06 7.51 -2.96
N ALA A 89 12.36 8.79 -2.73
CA ALA A 89 12.88 9.71 -3.74
C ALA A 89 14.11 10.44 -3.23
N GLY A 90 14.98 10.85 -4.15
CA GLY A 90 16.14 11.67 -3.83
C GLY A 90 17.45 11.09 -4.33
N PRO A 91 18.58 11.70 -3.94
CA PRO A 91 19.90 11.34 -4.47
C PRO A 91 20.38 9.95 -4.06
N LEU A 92 19.90 9.42 -2.92
CA LEU A 92 20.34 8.10 -2.45
C LEU A 92 19.79 6.96 -3.31
N PRO A 93 18.49 6.88 -3.61
CA PRO A 93 17.99 5.93 -4.60
C PRO A 93 18.65 6.06 -5.97
N GLU A 94 18.86 7.27 -6.47
CA GLU A 94 19.53 7.51 -7.74
C GLU A 94 20.96 6.99 -7.74
N LEU A 95 21.72 7.24 -6.67
CA LEU A 95 23.10 6.78 -6.53
C LEU A 95 23.21 5.26 -6.43
N LEU A 96 22.30 4.61 -5.68
CA LEU A 96 22.40 3.18 -5.41
C LEU A 96 21.78 2.31 -6.51
N PHE A 97 20.74 2.81 -7.18
CA PHE A 97 19.89 2.01 -8.08
C PHE A 97 19.77 2.60 -9.49
N GLY A 98 20.30 3.80 -9.72
CA GLY A 98 20.18 4.49 -11.00
C GLY A 98 18.79 5.07 -11.28
N GLU A 99 17.90 5.07 -10.26
CA GLU A 99 16.52 5.53 -10.36
C GLU A 99 16.26 6.65 -9.36
N ALA A 100 15.69 7.76 -9.84
CA ALA A 100 15.37 8.91 -8.98
C ALA A 100 14.28 8.59 -7.95
N GLU A 101 13.44 7.62 -8.23
CA GLU A 101 12.32 7.18 -7.39
C GLU A 101 12.15 5.67 -7.49
N VAL A 102 12.07 5.02 -6.33
CA VAL A 102 11.87 3.57 -6.21
C VAL A 102 10.85 3.23 -5.14
N PHE A 103 10.11 2.15 -5.33
CA PHE A 103 9.30 1.56 -4.29
C PHE A 103 10.14 0.66 -3.39
N VAL A 104 10.06 0.87 -2.08
CA VAL A 104 10.71 0.04 -1.07
C VAL A 104 9.66 -0.52 -0.12
N ALA A 105 9.62 -1.84 0.05
CA ALA A 105 8.70 -2.47 0.99
C ALA A 105 9.02 -2.04 2.44
N ALA A 106 8.00 -1.78 3.23
CA ALA A 106 8.13 -1.32 4.61
C ALA A 106 9.03 -2.25 5.46
N THR A 107 8.96 -3.54 5.23
CA THR A 107 9.83 -4.52 5.92
C THR A 107 11.33 -4.28 5.65
N HIS A 108 11.70 -3.77 4.48
CA HIS A 108 13.09 -3.45 4.15
C HIS A 108 13.53 -2.11 4.74
N LEU A 109 12.60 -1.27 5.13
CA LEU A 109 12.88 0.00 5.80
C LEU A 109 13.13 -0.15 7.31
N THR A 110 12.91 -1.32 7.89
CA THR A 110 13.12 -1.57 9.34
C THR A 110 14.57 -1.48 9.81
N GLN A 111 15.51 -1.27 8.92
CA GLN A 111 16.89 -0.90 9.26
C GLN A 111 17.05 0.57 9.69
N ILE A 112 16.02 1.39 9.46
CA ILE A 112 15.93 2.77 9.93
C ILE A 112 15.37 2.72 11.35
N ASP A 113 16.09 3.28 12.33
CA ASP A 113 15.75 3.19 13.77
C ASP A 113 14.33 3.63 14.13
N THR A 114 13.70 4.46 13.29
CA THR A 114 12.35 4.99 13.48
C THR A 114 11.28 4.21 12.70
N ILE A 115 11.64 3.06 12.15
CA ILE A 115 10.74 2.16 11.42
C ILE A 115 10.89 0.76 11.98
N ASP A 116 9.83 0.21 12.55
CA ASP A 116 9.88 -1.08 13.23
C ASP A 116 8.61 -1.92 13.02
N GLN A 117 8.79 -3.23 12.98
CA GLN A 117 7.66 -4.15 13.01
C GLN A 117 7.15 -4.26 14.44
N ILE A 118 5.89 -3.89 14.67
CA ILE A 118 5.31 -3.84 16.00
C ILE A 118 4.35 -5.00 16.25
N LYS A 119 4.26 -5.44 17.51
CA LYS A 119 3.32 -6.49 17.92
C LYS A 119 1.95 -5.90 18.23
N ARG A 120 0.93 -6.35 17.52
CA ARG A 120 -0.48 -6.02 17.74
C ARG A 120 -1.25 -7.27 18.16
N ARG A 121 -2.34 -7.07 18.88
CA ARG A 121 -3.27 -8.15 19.26
C ARG A 121 -4.33 -8.44 18.19
N GLY A 122 -4.38 -7.62 17.19
CA GLY A 122 -5.23 -7.72 16.02
C GLY A 122 -4.92 -6.55 15.08
N VAL A 123 -5.18 -6.72 13.80
CA VAL A 123 -5.03 -5.69 12.79
C VAL A 123 -6.08 -5.86 11.69
N THR A 124 -6.60 -4.75 11.20
CA THR A 124 -7.39 -4.72 9.97
C THR A 124 -6.53 -4.15 8.85
N TYR A 125 -6.37 -4.90 7.79
CA TYR A 125 -5.68 -4.49 6.58
C TYR A 125 -6.66 -4.10 5.51
N ILE A 126 -6.45 -2.94 4.89
CA ILE A 126 -7.32 -2.33 3.88
C ILE A 126 -6.53 -2.13 2.60
N HIS A 127 -7.08 -2.64 1.49
CA HIS A 127 -6.52 -2.54 0.15
C HIS A 127 -7.33 -1.55 -0.67
N LEU A 128 -6.64 -0.72 -1.45
CA LEU A 128 -7.27 0.22 -2.38
C LEU A 128 -6.84 -0.11 -3.80
N LEU A 129 -7.81 -0.48 -4.66
CA LEU A 129 -7.59 -0.76 -6.06
C LEU A 129 -8.12 0.39 -6.92
N LEU A 130 -7.26 0.90 -7.80
CA LEU A 130 -7.58 1.90 -8.82
C LEU A 130 -7.58 1.23 -10.20
N ASP A 131 -7.84 2.00 -11.28
CA ASP A 131 -7.79 1.46 -12.65
C ASP A 131 -6.39 0.99 -13.05
N GLN A 132 -5.36 1.57 -12.44
CA GLN A 132 -3.96 1.20 -12.61
C GLN A 132 -3.21 1.30 -11.28
N HIS A 133 -1.99 0.76 -11.25
CA HIS A 133 -1.09 0.94 -10.11
C HIS A 133 -0.66 2.40 -10.02
N ASP A 134 -1.08 3.08 -9.00
CA ASP A 134 -0.81 4.50 -8.77
C ASP A 134 -0.04 4.74 -7.48
N VAL A 135 0.54 5.92 -7.39
CA VAL A 135 1.17 6.45 -6.18
C VAL A 135 0.21 7.42 -5.53
N ILE A 136 -0.20 7.16 -4.31
CA ILE A 136 -1.19 7.94 -3.56
C ILE A 136 -0.58 8.54 -2.29
N LEU A 137 -1.20 9.56 -1.73
CA LEU A 137 -0.77 10.19 -0.47
C LEU A 137 -1.43 9.52 0.73
N ALA A 138 -0.61 8.94 1.60
CA ALA A 138 -1.00 8.34 2.87
C ALA A 138 -0.25 9.03 4.02
N ASN A 139 -0.97 9.71 4.90
CA ASN A 139 -0.38 10.57 5.93
C ASN A 139 0.69 11.54 5.37
N GLY A 140 0.45 12.07 4.17
CA GLY A 140 1.35 12.98 3.47
C GLY A 140 2.55 12.32 2.77
N ALA A 141 2.78 11.03 2.94
CA ALA A 141 3.84 10.29 2.26
C ALA A 141 3.30 9.55 1.03
N TRP A 142 4.12 9.43 0.00
CA TRP A 142 3.77 8.69 -1.20
C TRP A 142 3.85 7.18 -0.95
N ALA A 143 2.77 6.48 -1.24
CA ALA A 143 2.62 5.05 -1.05
C ALA A 143 1.92 4.41 -2.26
N GLU A 144 2.11 3.11 -2.45
CA GLU A 144 1.46 2.42 -3.55
C GLU A 144 -0.03 2.18 -3.30
N SER A 145 -0.83 2.20 -4.38
CA SER A 145 -2.11 1.53 -4.45
C SER A 145 -1.92 0.02 -4.69
N PHE A 146 -2.98 -0.76 -4.56
CA PHE A 146 -2.91 -2.19 -4.83
C PHE A 146 -2.62 -2.46 -6.33
N GLN A 147 -1.67 -3.37 -6.59
CA GLN A 147 -1.32 -3.83 -7.95
C GLN A 147 -1.79 -5.28 -8.14
N PRO A 148 -2.84 -5.52 -8.92
CA PRO A 148 -3.38 -6.88 -9.08
C PRO A 148 -2.51 -7.79 -9.94
N ALA A 149 -1.64 -7.24 -10.80
CA ALA A 149 -0.86 -8.01 -11.76
C ALA A 149 0.29 -8.83 -11.17
N ASP A 150 0.77 -8.48 -9.98
CA ASP A 150 1.73 -9.33 -9.29
C ASP A 150 1.03 -10.60 -8.78
N ARG A 151 1.73 -11.70 -8.71
CA ARG A 151 1.34 -13.02 -8.18
C ARG A 151 0.47 -13.00 -6.90
N VAL A 152 0.13 -11.81 -6.47
CA VAL A 152 -0.72 -11.45 -5.36
C VAL A 152 -2.17 -11.89 -5.59
N MET A 153 -2.64 -11.93 -6.85
CA MET A 153 -3.97 -12.46 -7.19
C MET A 153 -4.15 -13.93 -6.76
N ALA A 154 -3.07 -14.69 -6.75
CA ALA A 154 -3.08 -16.07 -6.27
C ALA A 154 -3.11 -16.19 -4.74
N ALA A 155 -2.80 -15.10 -4.02
CA ALA A 155 -2.77 -15.04 -2.56
C ALA A 155 -4.00 -14.37 -1.95
N LEU A 156 -4.87 -13.77 -2.77
CA LEU A 156 -6.18 -13.33 -2.34
C LEU A 156 -7.04 -14.56 -2.02
N GLU A 157 -7.85 -14.48 -0.99
CA GLU A 157 -8.89 -15.47 -0.76
C GLU A 157 -9.73 -15.61 -2.02
N GLN A 158 -10.12 -16.83 -2.34
CA GLN A 158 -10.73 -17.20 -3.63
C GLN A 158 -11.91 -16.29 -4.04
N ASP A 159 -12.68 -15.83 -3.05
CA ASP A 159 -13.82 -14.95 -3.26
C ASP A 159 -13.42 -13.55 -3.76
N HIS A 160 -12.36 -12.96 -3.18
CA HIS A 160 -11.87 -11.65 -3.59
C HIS A 160 -11.18 -11.67 -4.96
N ALA A 161 -10.47 -12.76 -5.30
CA ALA A 161 -9.87 -12.91 -6.62
C ALA A 161 -10.90 -12.94 -7.74
N GLN A 162 -12.06 -13.56 -7.50
CA GLN A 162 -13.16 -13.57 -8.46
C GLN A 162 -13.79 -12.19 -8.65
N GLU A 163 -13.97 -11.45 -7.57
CA GLU A 163 -14.49 -10.08 -7.61
C GLU A 163 -13.56 -9.15 -8.41
N ILE A 164 -12.25 -9.21 -8.14
CA ILE A 164 -11.26 -8.42 -8.88
C ILE A 164 -11.23 -8.80 -10.35
N LYS A 165 -11.27 -10.09 -10.69
CA LYS A 165 -11.35 -10.55 -12.08
C LYS A 165 -12.63 -10.09 -12.79
N ALA A 166 -13.74 -9.99 -12.08
CA ALA A 166 -14.99 -9.48 -12.63
C ALA A 166 -14.93 -7.98 -12.92
N LEU A 167 -14.21 -7.20 -12.09
CA LEU A 167 -14.01 -5.77 -12.30
C LEU A 167 -12.98 -5.45 -13.39
N PHE A 168 -11.99 -6.33 -13.57
CA PHE A 168 -10.89 -6.18 -14.52
C PHE A 168 -10.71 -7.46 -15.35
N PRO A 169 -11.62 -7.73 -16.32
CA PRO A 169 -11.56 -8.95 -17.14
C PRO A 169 -10.23 -9.11 -17.90
N GLU A 170 -9.58 -7.99 -18.23
CA GLU A 170 -8.29 -7.96 -18.90
C GLU A 170 -7.16 -8.60 -18.06
N LEU A 171 -7.27 -8.59 -16.75
CA LEU A 171 -6.30 -9.25 -15.85
C LEU A 171 -6.41 -10.79 -15.91
N ALA A 172 -7.52 -11.31 -16.43
CA ALA A 172 -7.71 -12.74 -16.62
C ALA A 172 -7.00 -13.26 -17.90
N VAL A 173 -6.61 -12.37 -18.80
CA VAL A 173 -6.12 -12.72 -20.15
C VAL A 173 -4.59 -12.54 -20.28
N SER A 174 -3.94 -11.70 -19.49
CA SER A 174 -2.47 -11.59 -19.53
C SER A 174 -1.91 -10.97 -18.23
N ASP A 175 -0.93 -11.64 -17.66
CA ASP A 175 -0.11 -11.13 -16.54
C ASP A 175 0.76 -9.91 -16.94
N LEU A 176 0.57 -9.37 -18.13
CA LEU A 176 1.50 -8.42 -18.78
C LEU A 176 0.97 -7.00 -18.93
N ALA A 177 -0.29 -6.74 -18.64
CA ALA A 177 -0.92 -5.47 -19.00
C ALA A 177 -0.95 -4.41 -17.89
N TYR A 178 -0.65 -4.77 -16.65
CA TYR A 178 -0.71 -3.84 -15.50
C TYR A 178 0.70 -3.42 -15.07
N ALA A 179 1.19 -2.34 -15.68
CA ALA A 179 2.53 -1.83 -15.36
C ALA A 179 2.59 -1.19 -13.96
N ALA A 180 3.67 -1.45 -13.23
CA ALA A 180 3.95 -0.76 -11.99
C ALA A 180 4.22 0.74 -12.24
N ALA A 181 3.72 1.59 -11.34
CA ALA A 181 3.93 3.04 -11.45
C ALA A 181 5.41 3.42 -11.28
N ARG A 182 6.17 2.61 -10.52
CA ARG A 182 7.61 2.79 -10.27
C ARG A 182 8.33 1.46 -10.16
N PRO A 183 9.65 1.43 -10.42
CA PRO A 183 10.48 0.28 -10.12
C PRO A 183 10.40 -0.13 -8.65
N THR A 184 10.58 -1.41 -8.39
CA THR A 184 10.52 -2.01 -7.04
C THR A 184 11.85 -2.68 -6.71
N LEU A 185 12.30 -2.51 -5.48
CA LEU A 185 13.45 -3.19 -4.88
C LEU A 185 13.03 -4.43 -4.11
#